data_130c3eb42a74eeea607208ba731e47f5
#
_entry.id   130c3eb42a74eeea607208ba731e47f5
#
_cell.length_a   1.000
_cell.length_b   1.000
_cell.length_c   1.000
_cell.angle_alpha   90.00
_cell.angle_beta   90.00
_cell.angle_gamma   90.00
#
_symmetry.space_group_name_H-M   'P 1'
#
loop_
_entity.id
_entity.type
_entity.pdbx_description
1 polymer ?
#
loop_
_entity_poly.entity_id
_entity_poly.type
_entity_poly.pdbx_seq_one_letter_code
_entity_poly.pdbx_strand_id
1 'polypeptide(L)'
;MPNTIFIFAKRLTEQQISQFVADTDSILLKQAVYLSYDIAFFETNLTACNLREAANQIAADVADLAIAPNLTEAGLLVMDMDSTAIKIECIDEIAKLAGSGEIVSAITARAMRGELDFEQSLRKRVGTLENAPESILQTVREKLPLMDGFEQMVAELKAHGWKLAIASGGFDYFANYLKEKYQLDYAVSNQLEIIDGELTGVVLGKVVDAQYKAQTLTKLGEQFHIPQTQWVAIGDGANDLPMIKTAALGVALHAKPKVQEQAKFVINFGDLSALCVLLNAKNLYV
;
A
#
# COMPACT_ATOMS: atom_id res chain seq x y z
N MET A 1 1.40 -22.20 -23.34
CA MET A 1 0.38 -21.36 -24.01
C MET A 1 0.81 -19.92 -23.83
N PRO A 2 0.69 -19.05 -24.82
CA PRO A 2 1.04 -17.66 -24.63
C PRO A 2 0.22 -17.02 -23.51
N ASN A 3 0.85 -16.12 -22.79
CA ASN A 3 0.26 -15.36 -21.68
C ASN A 3 -0.06 -13.94 -22.14
N THR A 4 -1.08 -13.32 -21.60
CA THR A 4 -1.34 -11.90 -21.83
C THR A 4 -0.85 -11.12 -20.64
N ILE A 5 0.05 -10.18 -20.89
CA ILE A 5 0.54 -9.21 -19.92
C ILE A 5 0.14 -7.80 -20.36
N PHE A 6 0.25 -6.84 -19.44
CA PHE A 6 0.16 -5.43 -19.80
C PHE A 6 1.19 -4.62 -19.03
N ILE A 7 1.67 -3.57 -19.68
CA ILE A 7 2.45 -2.51 -19.05
C ILE A 7 1.60 -1.25 -18.95
N PHE A 8 1.90 -0.41 -17.97
CA PHE A 8 1.25 0.89 -17.83
C PHE A 8 2.15 1.92 -17.17
N ALA A 9 1.96 3.16 -17.55
CA ALA A 9 2.61 4.34 -16.95
C ALA A 9 1.73 5.57 -17.14
N LYS A 10 2.02 6.67 -16.45
CA LYS A 10 1.32 7.95 -16.67
C LYS A 10 1.46 8.44 -18.12
N ARG A 11 2.50 8.02 -18.80
CA ARG A 11 2.71 8.23 -20.25
C ARG A 11 3.54 7.09 -20.81
N LEU A 12 3.06 6.49 -21.90
CA LEU A 12 3.80 5.52 -22.72
C LEU A 12 3.91 6.06 -24.13
N THR A 13 5.12 6.37 -24.58
CA THR A 13 5.38 6.76 -25.95
C THR A 13 5.50 5.53 -26.86
N GLU A 14 5.29 5.71 -28.16
CA GLU A 14 5.51 4.64 -29.14
C GLU A 14 6.95 4.10 -29.10
N GLN A 15 7.93 4.97 -28.81
CA GLN A 15 9.33 4.57 -28.67
C GLN A 15 9.53 3.63 -27.47
N GLN A 16 8.92 3.91 -26.33
CA GLN A 16 8.99 3.04 -25.13
C GLN A 16 8.31 1.69 -25.39
N ILE A 17 7.15 1.71 -26.04
CA ILE A 17 6.45 0.47 -26.43
C ILE A 17 7.30 -0.35 -27.40
N SER A 18 7.88 0.28 -28.41
CA SER A 18 8.76 -0.40 -29.38
C SER A 18 10.02 -0.96 -28.72
N GLN A 19 10.60 -0.22 -27.77
CA GLN A 19 11.74 -0.69 -26.98
C GLN A 19 11.37 -1.94 -26.17
N PHE A 20 10.22 -1.91 -25.46
CA PHE A 20 9.75 -3.05 -24.69
C PHE A 20 9.53 -4.30 -25.58
N VAL A 21 8.93 -4.12 -26.77
CA VAL A 21 8.75 -5.20 -27.74
C VAL A 21 10.10 -5.79 -28.18
N ALA A 22 11.08 -4.93 -28.49
CA ALA A 22 12.41 -5.36 -28.95
C ALA A 22 13.17 -6.13 -27.86
N ASP A 23 13.05 -5.71 -26.58
CA ASP A 23 13.76 -6.30 -25.45
C ASP A 23 13.13 -7.63 -24.99
N THR A 24 11.85 -7.87 -25.29
CA THR A 24 11.07 -8.98 -24.72
C THR A 24 10.53 -9.97 -25.73
N ASP A 25 10.67 -9.68 -27.03
CA ASP A 25 10.07 -10.46 -28.13
C ASP A 25 8.55 -10.67 -27.93
N SER A 26 7.87 -9.66 -27.36
CA SER A 26 6.44 -9.66 -27.09
C SER A 26 5.66 -9.06 -28.27
N ILE A 27 4.42 -9.47 -28.47
CA ILE A 27 3.56 -8.98 -29.55
C ILE A 27 2.55 -7.99 -28.97
N LEU A 28 2.56 -6.72 -29.42
CA LEU A 28 1.58 -5.73 -29.03
C LEU A 28 0.19 -6.13 -29.57
N LEU A 29 -0.80 -6.22 -28.67
CA LEU A 29 -2.18 -6.59 -29.00
C LEU A 29 -3.12 -5.40 -29.03
N LYS A 30 -3.05 -4.53 -28.01
CA LYS A 30 -4.00 -3.44 -27.80
C LYS A 30 -3.38 -2.33 -26.97
N GLN A 31 -3.82 -1.11 -27.17
CA GLN A 31 -3.56 0.03 -26.27
C GLN A 31 -4.87 0.56 -25.71
N ALA A 32 -4.83 1.09 -24.49
CA ALA A 32 -5.96 1.71 -23.81
C ALA A 32 -5.47 2.87 -22.93
N VAL A 33 -6.41 3.69 -22.49
CA VAL A 33 -6.17 4.76 -21.49
C VAL A 33 -7.20 4.62 -20.38
N TYR A 34 -6.75 4.70 -19.14
CA TYR A 34 -7.64 4.67 -17.98
C TYR A 34 -7.03 5.44 -16.80
N LEU A 35 -7.80 6.30 -16.15
CA LEU A 35 -7.38 7.12 -14.99
C LEU A 35 -6.05 7.86 -15.19
N SER A 36 -5.78 8.49 -16.30
CA SER A 36 -4.49 9.13 -16.60
C SER A 36 -3.29 8.17 -16.77
N TYR A 37 -3.52 6.89 -17.05
CA TYR A 37 -2.50 5.93 -17.44
C TYR A 37 -2.69 5.51 -18.89
N ASP A 38 -1.57 5.48 -19.62
CA ASP A 38 -1.47 4.75 -20.88
C ASP A 38 -1.16 3.29 -20.55
N ILE A 39 -1.84 2.38 -21.25
CA ILE A 39 -1.78 0.92 -21.01
C ILE A 39 -1.53 0.24 -22.36
N ALA A 40 -0.60 -0.71 -22.40
CA ALA A 40 -0.35 -1.53 -23.57
C ALA A 40 -0.39 -3.02 -23.19
N PHE A 41 -1.17 -3.80 -23.92
CA PHE A 41 -1.35 -5.25 -23.73
C PHE A 41 -0.52 -6.01 -24.75
N PHE A 42 0.11 -7.10 -24.28
CA PHE A 42 0.99 -7.91 -25.11
C PHE A 42 0.70 -9.40 -24.95
N GLU A 43 0.92 -10.15 -26.02
CA GLU A 43 1.08 -11.59 -25.98
C GLU A 43 2.57 -11.94 -25.83
N THR A 44 2.89 -12.85 -24.91
CA THR A 44 4.25 -13.29 -24.63
C THR A 44 4.25 -14.69 -24.02
N ASN A 45 5.42 -15.38 -24.08
CA ASN A 45 5.65 -16.64 -23.36
C ASN A 45 6.26 -16.42 -21.96
N LEU A 46 6.46 -15.16 -21.55
CA LEU A 46 7.06 -14.77 -20.26
C LEU A 46 5.97 -14.30 -19.29
N THR A 47 6.28 -14.31 -18.01
CA THR A 47 5.43 -13.73 -16.95
C THR A 47 5.82 -12.28 -16.69
N ALA A 48 4.95 -11.51 -16.04
CA ALA A 48 5.27 -10.13 -15.62
C ALA A 48 6.54 -10.07 -14.76
N CYS A 49 6.79 -11.08 -13.93
CA CYS A 49 8.01 -11.15 -13.12
C CYS A 49 9.29 -11.19 -13.97
N ASN A 50 9.30 -11.94 -15.07
CA ASN A 50 10.43 -12.00 -16.02
C ASN A 50 10.62 -10.69 -16.78
N LEU A 51 9.54 -9.93 -16.99
CA LEU A 51 9.51 -8.72 -17.81
C LEU A 51 9.71 -7.44 -16.99
N ARG A 52 9.79 -7.54 -15.65
CA ARG A 52 9.89 -6.38 -14.76
C ARG A 52 11.11 -5.51 -15.06
N GLU A 53 12.26 -6.12 -15.37
CA GLU A 53 13.46 -5.35 -15.69
C GLU A 53 13.30 -4.54 -16.99
N ALA A 54 12.75 -5.14 -18.04
CA ALA A 54 12.47 -4.43 -19.29
C ALA A 54 11.43 -3.31 -19.10
N ALA A 55 10.39 -3.55 -18.31
CA ALA A 55 9.40 -2.52 -17.95
C ALA A 55 10.04 -1.38 -17.13
N ASN A 56 10.91 -1.70 -16.17
CA ASN A 56 11.64 -0.68 -15.40
C ASN A 56 12.52 0.21 -16.28
N GLN A 57 13.16 -0.32 -17.32
CA GLN A 57 14.00 0.46 -18.23
C GLN A 57 13.22 1.54 -18.98
N ILE A 58 11.94 1.34 -19.18
CA ILE A 58 11.03 2.31 -19.80
C ILE A 58 10.14 3.05 -18.81
N ALA A 59 10.45 2.97 -17.51
CA ALA A 59 9.70 3.58 -16.40
C ALA A 59 8.19 3.20 -16.43
N ALA A 60 7.88 1.94 -16.65
CA ALA A 60 6.53 1.37 -16.62
C ALA A 60 6.41 0.25 -15.60
N ASP A 61 5.21 0.08 -15.05
CA ASP A 61 4.83 -1.09 -14.27
C ASP A 61 4.27 -2.19 -15.19
N VAL A 62 4.43 -3.46 -14.81
CA VAL A 62 4.01 -4.62 -15.61
C VAL A 62 3.23 -5.63 -14.79
N ALA A 63 2.15 -6.20 -15.36
CA ALA A 63 1.35 -7.24 -14.73
C ALA A 63 0.86 -8.32 -15.70
N ASP A 64 0.62 -9.52 -15.18
CA ASP A 64 -0.12 -10.56 -15.88
C ASP A 64 -1.62 -10.27 -15.83
N LEU A 65 -2.30 -10.31 -16.97
CA LEU A 65 -3.74 -9.96 -17.05
C LEU A 65 -4.63 -10.88 -16.20
N ALA A 66 -4.23 -12.13 -16.01
CA ALA A 66 -5.03 -13.13 -15.29
C ALA A 66 -5.06 -12.93 -13.76
N ILE A 67 -4.10 -12.17 -13.19
CA ILE A 67 -3.84 -12.15 -11.73
C ILE A 67 -4.86 -11.35 -10.95
N ALA A 68 -5.32 -10.21 -11.49
CA ALA A 68 -6.10 -9.25 -10.72
C ALA A 68 -7.54 -9.69 -10.47
N PRO A 69 -8.11 -9.40 -9.28
CA PRO A 69 -9.55 -9.33 -9.08
C PRO A 69 -10.22 -8.39 -10.08
N ASN A 70 -11.54 -8.44 -10.19
CA ASN A 70 -12.29 -7.60 -11.13
C ASN A 70 -12.82 -6.35 -10.42
N LEU A 71 -12.54 -5.16 -10.98
CA LEU A 71 -13.00 -3.88 -10.43
C LEU A 71 -14.52 -3.81 -10.31
N THR A 72 -15.26 -4.38 -11.27
CA THR A 72 -16.73 -4.29 -11.32
C THR A 72 -17.46 -5.27 -10.39
N GLU A 73 -16.71 -6.13 -9.70
CA GLU A 73 -17.23 -7.01 -8.66
C GLU A 73 -16.95 -6.41 -7.27
N ALA A 74 -17.83 -6.71 -6.30
CA ALA A 74 -17.60 -6.28 -4.92
C ALA A 74 -16.28 -6.84 -4.39
N GLY A 75 -15.43 -5.99 -3.86
CA GLY A 75 -14.10 -6.36 -3.38
C GLY A 75 -13.76 -5.71 -2.04
N LEU A 76 -12.66 -6.16 -1.46
CA LEU A 76 -12.08 -5.63 -0.22
C LEU A 76 -10.63 -5.21 -0.48
N LEU A 77 -10.34 -3.95 -0.17
CA LEU A 77 -8.97 -3.44 -0.06
C LEU A 77 -8.63 -3.20 1.39
N VAL A 78 -7.55 -3.82 1.87
CA VAL A 78 -6.90 -3.46 3.14
C VAL A 78 -5.53 -2.88 2.82
N MET A 79 -5.27 -1.65 3.28
CA MET A 79 -4.02 -0.93 3.02
C MET A 79 -3.30 -0.58 4.31
N ASP A 80 -1.97 -0.52 4.25
CA ASP A 80 -1.19 0.15 5.30
C ASP A 80 -1.43 1.66 5.24
N MET A 81 -1.01 2.37 6.28
CA MET A 81 -1.16 3.83 6.38
C MET A 81 0.15 4.54 6.07
N ASP A 82 1.13 4.41 6.96
CA ASP A 82 2.42 5.08 6.87
C ASP A 82 3.18 4.60 5.63
N SER A 83 3.77 5.51 4.87
CA SER A 83 4.46 5.25 3.59
C SER A 83 3.61 4.54 2.51
N THR A 84 2.30 4.34 2.74
CA THR A 84 1.36 3.69 1.80
C THR A 84 0.14 4.58 1.51
N ALA A 85 -0.77 4.83 2.46
CA ALA A 85 -1.88 5.77 2.28
C ALA A 85 -1.42 7.23 2.41
N ILE A 86 -0.38 7.47 3.19
CA ILE A 86 0.29 8.75 3.42
C ILE A 86 1.79 8.65 3.14
N LYS A 87 2.44 9.80 2.86
CA LYS A 87 3.84 9.86 2.43
C LYS A 87 4.85 9.88 3.59
N ILE A 88 4.41 9.79 4.85
CA ILE A 88 5.25 9.94 6.04
C ILE A 88 5.12 8.74 6.98
N GLU A 89 6.08 8.63 7.89
CA GLU A 89 5.99 7.83 9.10
C GLU A 89 5.52 8.74 10.24
N CYS A 90 4.29 8.56 10.73
CA CYS A 90 3.70 9.44 11.74
C CYS A 90 4.55 9.54 13.01
N ILE A 91 5.13 8.42 13.46
CA ILE A 91 5.97 8.42 14.66
C ILE A 91 7.21 9.29 14.53
N ASP A 92 7.81 9.36 13.32
CA ASP A 92 9.00 10.18 13.08
C ASP A 92 8.65 11.66 13.13
N GLU A 93 7.51 12.07 12.56
CA GLU A 93 7.07 13.46 12.62
C GLU A 93 6.66 13.88 14.03
N ILE A 94 5.98 13.02 14.80
CA ILE A 94 5.66 13.25 16.19
C ILE A 94 6.94 13.42 17.01
N ALA A 95 7.91 12.51 16.84
CA ALA A 95 9.17 12.54 17.57
C ALA A 95 10.00 13.80 17.29
N LYS A 96 10.00 14.28 16.03
CA LYS A 96 10.64 15.56 15.68
C LYS A 96 10.05 16.72 16.49
N LEU A 97 8.71 16.79 16.58
CA LEU A 97 8.02 17.83 17.33
C LEU A 97 8.21 17.67 18.86
N ALA A 98 8.32 16.45 19.35
CA ALA A 98 8.61 16.14 20.75
C ALA A 98 10.08 16.32 21.14
N GLY A 99 10.99 16.60 20.17
CA GLY A 99 12.43 16.72 20.42
C GLY A 99 13.17 15.40 20.62
N SER A 100 12.54 14.26 20.32
CA SER A 100 13.10 12.90 20.46
C SER A 100 13.47 12.22 19.12
N GLY A 101 13.48 12.97 18.02
CA GLY A 101 13.66 12.44 16.67
C GLY A 101 14.93 11.62 16.45
N GLU A 102 16.08 12.06 17.00
CA GLU A 102 17.35 11.33 16.90
C GLU A 102 17.29 9.98 17.63
N ILE A 103 16.65 9.96 18.80
CA ILE A 103 16.50 8.74 19.63
C ILE A 103 15.60 7.74 18.89
N VAL A 104 14.47 8.20 18.34
CA VAL A 104 13.54 7.36 17.55
C VAL A 104 14.24 6.79 16.31
N SER A 105 15.01 7.61 15.60
CA SER A 105 15.79 7.16 14.43
C SER A 105 16.80 6.07 14.82
N ALA A 106 17.52 6.23 15.94
CA ALA A 106 18.45 5.22 16.42
C ALA A 106 17.76 3.90 16.79
N ILE A 107 16.56 3.94 17.41
CA ILE A 107 15.77 2.75 17.75
C ILE A 107 15.30 2.05 16.45
N THR A 108 14.80 2.82 15.47
CA THR A 108 14.38 2.31 14.16
C THR A 108 15.55 1.61 13.45
N ALA A 109 16.75 2.20 13.44
CA ALA A 109 17.93 1.58 12.84
C ALA A 109 18.31 0.25 13.52
N ARG A 110 18.13 0.12 14.82
CA ARG A 110 18.35 -1.13 15.56
C ARG A 110 17.33 -2.20 15.16
N ALA A 111 16.05 -1.84 15.06
CA ALA A 111 15.01 -2.75 14.59
C ALA A 111 15.29 -3.24 13.15
N MET A 112 15.75 -2.35 12.26
CA MET A 112 16.11 -2.71 10.89
C MET A 112 17.29 -3.69 10.81
N ARG A 113 18.19 -3.70 11.81
CA ARG A 113 19.25 -4.70 11.93
C ARG A 113 18.80 -6.01 12.61
N GLY A 114 17.53 -6.12 13.01
CA GLY A 114 16.97 -7.28 13.68
C GLY A 114 17.32 -7.39 15.18
N GLU A 115 17.82 -6.30 15.81
CA GLU A 115 18.13 -6.26 17.25
C GLU A 115 16.88 -6.13 18.13
N LEU A 116 15.77 -5.70 17.55
CA LEU A 116 14.48 -5.52 18.18
C LEU A 116 13.40 -6.08 17.28
N ASP A 117 12.39 -6.74 17.85
CA ASP A 117 11.17 -7.04 17.15
C ASP A 117 10.29 -5.78 16.99
N PHE A 118 9.18 -5.92 16.24
CA PHE A 118 8.29 -4.79 15.94
C PHE A 118 7.71 -4.17 17.21
N GLU A 119 7.17 -4.98 18.11
CA GLU A 119 6.53 -4.50 19.34
C GLU A 119 7.54 -3.82 20.28
N GLN A 120 8.72 -4.43 20.48
CA GLN A 120 9.80 -3.84 21.26
C GLN A 120 10.25 -2.49 20.70
N SER A 121 10.39 -2.40 19.38
CA SER A 121 10.76 -1.16 18.70
C SER A 121 9.67 -0.10 18.85
N LEU A 122 8.40 -0.44 18.62
CA LEU A 122 7.27 0.47 18.76
C LEU A 122 7.18 1.03 20.17
N ARG A 123 7.14 0.16 21.20
CA ARG A 123 7.04 0.60 22.59
C ARG A 123 8.22 1.48 23.04
N LYS A 124 9.43 1.19 22.58
CA LYS A 124 10.61 2.02 22.88
C LYS A 124 10.51 3.40 22.22
N ARG A 125 10.08 3.47 20.95
CA ARG A 125 9.89 4.74 20.23
C ARG A 125 8.79 5.58 20.89
N VAL A 126 7.64 4.97 21.20
CA VAL A 126 6.53 5.64 21.89
C VAL A 126 6.94 6.10 23.29
N GLY A 127 7.73 5.32 24.02
CA GLY A 127 8.25 5.71 25.34
C GLY A 127 9.08 7.01 25.31
N THR A 128 9.70 7.37 24.16
CA THR A 128 10.42 8.64 24.03
C THR A 128 9.52 9.86 23.87
N LEU A 129 8.21 9.64 23.72
CA LEU A 129 7.19 10.70 23.58
C LEU A 129 6.53 11.04 24.93
N GLU A 130 6.96 10.42 26.03
CA GLU A 130 6.45 10.71 27.38
C GLU A 130 6.52 12.21 27.69
N ASN A 131 5.44 12.76 28.28
CA ASN A 131 5.23 14.18 28.59
C ASN A 131 5.14 15.12 27.35
N ALA A 132 5.09 14.61 26.13
CA ALA A 132 4.85 15.45 24.99
C ALA A 132 3.36 15.85 24.92
N PRO A 133 3.04 17.12 24.61
CA PRO A 133 1.65 17.57 24.58
C PRO A 133 0.88 16.90 23.41
N GLU A 134 -0.36 16.49 23.66
CA GLU A 134 -1.25 15.91 22.65
C GLU A 134 -1.40 16.78 21.38
N SER A 135 -1.28 18.10 21.52
CA SER A 135 -1.40 19.06 20.40
C SER A 135 -0.41 18.80 19.26
N ILE A 136 0.71 18.09 19.51
CA ILE A 136 1.65 17.72 18.44
C ILE A 136 1.00 16.73 17.45
N LEU A 137 0.10 15.86 17.91
CA LEU A 137 -0.64 14.93 17.04
C LEU A 137 -1.53 15.73 16.06
N GLN A 138 -2.21 16.77 16.56
CA GLN A 138 -3.00 17.65 15.72
C GLN A 138 -2.13 18.38 14.69
N THR A 139 -0.97 18.87 15.09
CA THR A 139 -0.02 19.56 14.20
C THR A 139 0.43 18.65 13.05
N VAL A 140 0.72 17.38 13.31
CA VAL A 140 1.06 16.39 12.26
C VAL A 140 -0.15 16.13 11.38
N ARG A 141 -1.34 15.92 11.95
CA ARG A 141 -2.57 15.61 11.23
C ARG A 141 -2.99 16.73 10.25
N GLU A 142 -2.84 17.99 10.65
CA GLU A 142 -3.20 19.13 9.80
C GLU A 142 -2.36 19.22 8.53
N LYS A 143 -1.16 18.67 8.54
CA LYS A 143 -0.22 18.65 7.41
C LYS A 143 -0.05 17.26 6.79
N LEU A 144 -0.95 16.31 7.10
CA LEU A 144 -0.82 14.92 6.69
C LEU A 144 -0.80 14.77 5.15
N PRO A 145 0.35 14.45 4.53
CA PRO A 145 0.45 14.38 3.09
C PRO A 145 -0.07 13.01 2.60
N LEU A 146 -1.14 13.02 1.83
CA LEU A 146 -1.63 11.80 1.19
C LEU A 146 -0.63 11.27 0.16
N MET A 147 -0.60 9.97 0.00
CA MET A 147 0.08 9.35 -1.14
C MET A 147 -0.61 9.77 -2.44
N ASP A 148 0.18 10.02 -3.48
CA ASP A 148 -0.35 10.39 -4.78
C ASP A 148 -1.34 9.32 -5.28
N GLY A 149 -2.43 9.75 -5.89
CA GLY A 149 -3.50 8.87 -6.35
C GLY A 149 -4.45 8.32 -5.27
N PHE A 150 -4.22 8.60 -3.98
CA PHE A 150 -5.06 8.08 -2.88
C PHE A 150 -6.54 8.45 -3.06
N GLU A 151 -6.85 9.73 -3.23
CA GLU A 151 -8.24 10.20 -3.35
C GLU A 151 -8.91 9.63 -4.62
N GLN A 152 -8.16 9.55 -5.72
CA GLN A 152 -8.66 8.99 -6.97
C GLN A 152 -8.95 7.49 -6.83
N MET A 153 -8.05 6.72 -6.20
CA MET A 153 -8.24 5.30 -5.91
C MET A 153 -9.46 5.07 -5.02
N VAL A 154 -9.58 5.82 -3.92
CA VAL A 154 -10.71 5.69 -2.99
C VAL A 154 -12.04 5.99 -3.71
N ALA A 155 -12.11 7.06 -4.48
CA ALA A 155 -13.32 7.45 -5.22
C ALA A 155 -13.73 6.35 -6.23
N GLU A 156 -12.76 5.84 -7.00
CA GLU A 156 -13.00 4.83 -8.02
C GLU A 156 -13.46 3.49 -7.41
N LEU A 157 -12.79 3.01 -6.37
CA LEU A 157 -13.15 1.77 -5.71
C LEU A 157 -14.53 1.86 -5.04
N LYS A 158 -14.85 2.99 -4.40
CA LYS A 158 -16.17 3.22 -3.79
C LYS A 158 -17.28 3.28 -4.84
N ALA A 159 -17.04 3.87 -6.00
CA ALA A 159 -18.00 3.89 -7.10
C ALA A 159 -18.39 2.50 -7.59
N HIS A 160 -17.48 1.52 -7.42
CA HIS A 160 -17.70 0.11 -7.74
C HIS A 160 -18.11 -0.76 -6.54
N GLY A 161 -18.47 -0.14 -5.41
CA GLY A 161 -18.97 -0.85 -4.23
C GLY A 161 -17.93 -1.61 -3.41
N TRP A 162 -16.64 -1.30 -3.59
CA TRP A 162 -15.56 -1.90 -2.82
C TRP A 162 -15.60 -1.47 -1.36
N LYS A 163 -15.19 -2.37 -0.47
CA LYS A 163 -14.93 -2.10 0.94
C LYS A 163 -13.47 -1.71 1.13
N LEU A 164 -13.25 -0.61 1.85
CA LEU A 164 -11.93 -0.01 2.02
C LEU A 164 -11.56 0.06 3.50
N ALA A 165 -10.38 -0.45 3.84
CA ALA A 165 -9.90 -0.50 5.22
C ALA A 165 -8.43 -0.10 5.33
N ILE A 166 -8.06 0.49 6.49
CA ILE A 166 -6.68 0.70 6.92
C ILE A 166 -6.36 -0.29 8.03
N ALA A 167 -5.20 -0.96 7.94
CA ALA A 167 -4.61 -1.77 9.01
C ALA A 167 -3.14 -1.38 9.17
N SER A 168 -2.82 -0.60 10.20
CA SER A 168 -1.52 0.07 10.32
C SER A 168 -0.83 -0.20 11.65
N GLY A 169 0.50 -0.32 11.60
CA GLY A 169 1.38 -0.30 12.77
C GLY A 169 1.60 1.10 13.37
N GLY A 170 1.07 2.15 12.74
CA GLY A 170 1.05 3.52 13.25
C GLY A 170 -0.01 3.74 14.35
N PHE A 171 -0.69 4.89 14.35
CA PHE A 171 -1.59 5.29 15.45
C PHE A 171 -3.03 5.55 14.97
N ASP A 172 -3.98 5.15 15.82
CA ASP A 172 -5.42 5.27 15.59
C ASP A 172 -5.89 6.72 15.44
N TYR A 173 -5.21 7.67 16.06
CA TYR A 173 -5.45 9.10 15.88
C TYR A 173 -5.44 9.53 14.40
N PHE A 174 -4.52 8.98 13.60
CA PHE A 174 -4.42 9.27 12.16
C PHE A 174 -5.28 8.33 11.32
N ALA A 175 -5.29 7.05 11.66
CA ALA A 175 -6.07 6.05 10.93
C ALA A 175 -7.58 6.35 11.00
N ASN A 176 -8.09 6.72 12.17
CA ASN A 176 -9.49 7.12 12.35
C ASN A 176 -9.81 8.44 11.61
N TYR A 177 -8.90 9.42 11.64
CA TYR A 177 -9.07 10.65 10.87
C TYR A 177 -9.21 10.37 9.37
N LEU A 178 -8.35 9.52 8.80
CA LEU A 178 -8.45 9.14 7.38
C LEU A 178 -9.75 8.36 7.11
N LYS A 179 -10.13 7.45 7.99
CA LYS A 179 -11.38 6.70 7.89
C LYS A 179 -12.59 7.64 7.85
N GLU A 180 -12.68 8.59 8.75
CA GLU A 180 -13.79 9.55 8.82
C GLU A 180 -13.81 10.46 7.61
N LYS A 181 -12.67 11.08 7.30
CA LYS A 181 -12.56 12.06 6.21
C LYS A 181 -12.89 11.46 4.84
N TYR A 182 -12.42 10.23 4.57
CA TYR A 182 -12.61 9.54 3.30
C TYR A 182 -13.72 8.49 3.34
N GLN A 183 -14.42 8.37 4.49
CA GLN A 183 -15.52 7.43 4.70
C GLN A 183 -15.10 6.00 4.35
N LEU A 184 -13.96 5.56 4.87
CA LEU A 184 -13.52 4.19 4.74
C LEU A 184 -14.36 3.29 5.66
N ASP A 185 -14.51 2.01 5.30
CA ASP A 185 -15.38 1.08 6.03
C ASP A 185 -14.78 0.66 7.38
N TYR A 186 -13.44 0.61 7.49
CA TYR A 186 -12.77 0.17 8.71
C TYR A 186 -11.38 0.81 8.84
N ALA A 187 -10.94 0.99 10.10
CA ALA A 187 -9.54 1.30 10.42
C ALA A 187 -9.15 0.61 11.72
N VAL A 188 -7.93 0.10 11.78
CA VAL A 188 -7.29 -0.42 13.00
C VAL A 188 -5.83 -0.03 13.02
N SER A 189 -5.38 0.43 14.20
CA SER A 189 -4.02 0.85 14.44
C SER A 189 -3.73 0.83 15.94
N ASN A 190 -2.50 1.15 16.34
CA ASN A 190 -2.14 1.19 17.76
C ASN A 190 -2.71 2.43 18.45
N GLN A 191 -3.09 2.30 19.71
CA GLN A 191 -3.64 3.39 20.52
C GLN A 191 -2.57 3.94 21.44
N LEU A 192 -2.38 5.27 21.39
CA LEU A 192 -1.55 5.98 22.36
C LEU A 192 -2.35 6.28 23.64
N GLU A 193 -1.71 6.12 24.79
CA GLU A 193 -2.29 6.59 26.04
C GLU A 193 -2.04 8.09 26.21
N ILE A 194 -3.13 8.82 26.48
CA ILE A 194 -3.12 10.27 26.71
C ILE A 194 -3.80 10.53 28.03
N ILE A 195 -3.13 11.25 28.94
CA ILE A 195 -3.66 11.66 30.24
C ILE A 195 -3.42 13.16 30.40
N ASP A 196 -4.45 13.89 30.78
CA ASP A 196 -4.41 15.34 31.02
C ASP A 196 -3.81 16.16 29.86
N GLY A 197 -4.01 15.69 28.59
CA GLY A 197 -3.53 16.36 27.37
C GLY A 197 -2.05 16.10 27.07
N GLU A 198 -1.43 15.12 27.71
CA GLU A 198 -0.05 14.69 27.47
C GLU A 198 0.02 13.21 27.11
N LEU A 199 0.96 12.86 26.23
CA LEU A 199 1.31 11.49 25.90
C LEU A 199 2.03 10.86 27.10
N THR A 200 1.63 9.66 27.52
CA THR A 200 2.29 8.96 28.65
C THR A 200 3.47 8.12 28.21
N GLY A 201 3.73 8.01 26.90
CA GLY A 201 4.73 7.11 26.36
C GLY A 201 4.27 5.64 26.30
N VAL A 202 2.99 5.35 26.51
CA VAL A 202 2.43 3.99 26.55
C VAL A 202 1.58 3.71 25.31
N VAL A 203 1.72 2.49 24.75
CA VAL A 203 0.81 1.92 23.74
C VAL A 203 -0.20 1.04 24.45
N LEU A 204 -1.48 1.35 24.30
CA LEU A 204 -2.58 0.60 24.91
C LEU A 204 -2.93 -0.67 24.13
N GLY A 205 -3.35 -1.68 24.85
CA GLY A 205 -3.89 -2.92 24.28
C GLY A 205 -2.88 -3.76 23.50
N LYS A 206 -3.42 -4.54 22.54
CA LYS A 206 -2.64 -5.43 21.69
C LYS A 206 -2.04 -4.63 20.53
N VAL A 207 -0.75 -4.82 20.28
CA VAL A 207 -0.07 -4.17 19.15
C VAL A 207 -0.56 -4.71 17.82
N VAL A 208 -0.82 -3.81 16.88
CA VAL A 208 -1.17 -4.13 15.49
C VAL A 208 0.12 -4.42 14.73
N ASP A 209 0.51 -5.68 14.77
CA ASP A 209 1.69 -6.22 14.09
C ASP A 209 1.35 -6.78 12.69
N ALA A 210 2.33 -7.39 12.04
CA ALA A 210 2.19 -8.00 10.72
C ALA A 210 1.11 -9.10 10.66
N GLN A 211 1.00 -9.93 11.70
CA GLN A 211 -0.01 -10.99 11.78
C GLN A 211 -1.40 -10.42 12.04
N TYR A 212 -1.48 -9.38 12.86
CA TYR A 212 -2.73 -8.68 13.10
C TYR A 212 -3.29 -8.06 11.81
N LYS A 213 -2.45 -7.45 10.97
CA LYS A 213 -2.85 -6.93 9.65
C LYS A 213 -3.44 -8.03 8.76
N ALA A 214 -2.78 -9.20 8.68
CA ALA A 214 -3.27 -10.34 7.90
C ALA A 214 -4.61 -10.89 8.45
N GLN A 215 -4.74 -11.00 9.77
CA GLN A 215 -6.00 -11.40 10.43
C GLN A 215 -7.13 -10.39 10.17
N THR A 216 -6.80 -9.10 10.12
CA THR A 216 -7.77 -8.04 9.80
C THR A 216 -8.33 -8.22 8.39
N LEU A 217 -7.50 -8.50 7.38
CA LEU A 217 -7.95 -8.78 6.02
C LEU A 217 -8.93 -9.97 6.00
N THR A 218 -8.57 -11.07 6.64
CA THR A 218 -9.42 -12.27 6.70
C THR A 218 -10.76 -11.96 7.40
N LYS A 219 -10.70 -11.35 8.58
CA LYS A 219 -11.89 -10.99 9.36
C LYS A 219 -12.84 -10.08 8.58
N LEU A 220 -12.32 -9.06 7.90
CA LEU A 220 -13.15 -8.13 7.15
C LEU A 220 -13.73 -8.78 5.89
N GLY A 221 -12.96 -9.63 5.20
CA GLY A 221 -13.47 -10.38 4.06
C GLY A 221 -14.67 -11.25 4.43
N GLU A 222 -14.59 -11.97 5.56
CA GLU A 222 -15.69 -12.75 6.11
C GLU A 222 -16.86 -11.87 6.56
N GLN A 223 -16.59 -10.79 7.29
CA GLN A 223 -17.62 -9.87 7.82
C GLN A 223 -18.41 -9.19 6.70
N PHE A 224 -17.75 -8.79 5.62
CA PHE A 224 -18.40 -8.13 4.48
C PHE A 224 -18.90 -9.11 3.42
N HIS A 225 -18.74 -10.41 3.65
CA HIS A 225 -19.12 -11.49 2.72
C HIS A 225 -18.48 -11.33 1.33
N ILE A 226 -17.22 -10.84 1.28
CA ILE A 226 -16.46 -10.70 0.04
C ILE A 226 -15.70 -12.02 -0.21
N PRO A 227 -15.80 -12.61 -1.41
CA PRO A 227 -15.06 -13.83 -1.74
C PRO A 227 -13.55 -13.56 -1.71
N GLN A 228 -12.77 -14.54 -1.25
CA GLN A 228 -11.32 -14.41 -1.11
C GLN A 228 -10.64 -14.02 -2.44
N THR A 229 -11.21 -14.41 -3.58
CA THR A 229 -10.72 -14.01 -4.92
C THR A 229 -10.77 -12.51 -5.18
N GLN A 230 -11.52 -11.74 -4.38
CA GLN A 230 -11.68 -10.29 -4.45
C GLN A 230 -11.00 -9.55 -3.28
N TRP A 231 -10.09 -10.21 -2.54
CA TRP A 231 -9.32 -9.56 -1.49
C TRP A 231 -8.04 -8.98 -2.05
N VAL A 232 -7.80 -7.72 -1.75
CA VAL A 232 -6.60 -6.96 -2.13
C VAL A 232 -5.92 -6.44 -0.88
N ALA A 233 -4.61 -6.53 -0.85
CA ALA A 233 -3.78 -5.90 0.18
C ALA A 233 -2.68 -5.08 -0.47
N ILE A 234 -2.39 -3.89 0.09
CA ILE A 234 -1.32 -3.01 -0.39
C ILE A 234 -0.51 -2.48 0.79
N GLY A 235 0.81 -2.45 0.64
CA GLY A 235 1.76 -1.94 1.63
C GLY A 235 3.15 -1.80 1.04
N ASP A 236 4.06 -1.15 1.76
CA ASP A 236 5.44 -0.88 1.35
C ASP A 236 6.48 -1.69 2.13
N GLY A 237 6.11 -2.18 3.31
CA GLY A 237 7.02 -2.72 4.31
C GLY A 237 7.02 -4.25 4.46
N ALA A 238 8.06 -4.76 5.11
CA ALA A 238 8.14 -6.19 5.45
C ALA A 238 7.05 -6.63 6.45
N ASN A 239 6.54 -5.69 7.25
CA ASN A 239 5.41 -5.87 8.17
C ASN A 239 4.07 -6.06 7.43
N ASP A 240 3.99 -5.76 6.12
CA ASP A 240 2.80 -5.98 5.31
C ASP A 240 2.79 -7.34 4.61
N LEU A 241 3.94 -8.02 4.55
CA LEU A 241 4.08 -9.28 3.81
C LEU A 241 3.06 -10.37 4.20
N PRO A 242 2.73 -10.61 5.47
CA PRO A 242 1.68 -11.58 5.82
C PRO A 242 0.32 -11.19 5.23
N MET A 243 -0.07 -9.92 5.29
CA MET A 243 -1.30 -9.41 4.71
C MET A 243 -1.28 -9.51 3.17
N ILE A 244 -0.19 -9.08 2.54
CA ILE A 244 0.05 -9.16 1.08
C ILE A 244 -0.05 -10.61 0.59
N LYS A 245 0.50 -11.59 1.32
CA LYS A 245 0.45 -13.02 0.97
C LYS A 245 -0.94 -13.64 1.16
N THR A 246 -1.72 -13.13 2.09
CA THR A 246 -3.08 -13.62 2.37
C THR A 246 -4.08 -13.17 1.29
N ALA A 247 -3.85 -12.03 0.66
CA ALA A 247 -4.71 -11.48 -0.38
C ALA A 247 -4.67 -12.29 -1.69
N ALA A 248 -5.76 -12.25 -2.45
CA ALA A 248 -5.76 -12.72 -3.84
C ALA A 248 -4.80 -11.90 -4.70
N LEU A 249 -4.82 -10.58 -4.51
CA LEU A 249 -3.85 -9.65 -5.08
C LEU A 249 -3.13 -8.91 -3.96
N GLY A 250 -1.89 -9.28 -3.71
CA GLY A 250 -0.99 -8.54 -2.81
C GLY A 250 -0.08 -7.61 -3.61
N VAL A 251 -0.07 -6.35 -3.24
CA VAL A 251 0.62 -5.27 -3.96
C VAL A 251 1.71 -4.67 -3.08
N ALA A 252 2.92 -4.58 -3.61
CA ALA A 252 4.03 -3.84 -3.02
C ALA A 252 4.12 -2.46 -3.69
N LEU A 253 3.85 -1.39 -2.92
CA LEU A 253 3.90 -0.01 -3.40
C LEU A 253 5.25 0.62 -3.06
N HIS A 254 6.05 1.04 -4.06
CA HIS A 254 7.35 1.70 -3.88
C HIS A 254 8.25 1.00 -2.85
N ALA A 255 8.06 -0.31 -2.71
CA ALA A 255 8.66 -1.12 -1.66
C ALA A 255 10.13 -1.45 -1.92
N LYS A 256 10.83 -1.83 -0.85
CA LYS A 256 12.20 -2.32 -0.98
C LYS A 256 12.27 -3.64 -1.75
N PRO A 257 13.38 -3.96 -2.44
CA PRO A 257 13.51 -5.16 -3.28
C PRO A 257 13.04 -6.45 -2.60
N LYS A 258 13.42 -6.68 -1.34
CA LYS A 258 13.03 -7.87 -0.57
C LYS A 258 11.50 -8.02 -0.38
N VAL A 259 10.76 -6.92 -0.37
CA VAL A 259 9.30 -6.93 -0.30
C VAL A 259 8.72 -7.19 -1.69
N GLN A 260 9.30 -6.53 -2.72
CA GLN A 260 8.89 -6.70 -4.11
C GLN A 260 9.03 -8.15 -4.60
N GLU A 261 10.07 -8.88 -4.17
CA GLU A 261 10.28 -10.30 -4.51
C GLU A 261 9.17 -11.22 -3.98
N GLN A 262 8.44 -10.80 -2.95
CA GLN A 262 7.44 -11.61 -2.26
C GLN A 262 5.99 -11.20 -2.59
N ALA A 263 5.81 -10.07 -3.25
CA ALA A 263 4.49 -9.60 -3.68
C ALA A 263 4.15 -10.14 -5.08
N LYS A 264 2.86 -10.43 -5.32
CA LYS A 264 2.37 -10.84 -6.64
C LYS A 264 2.47 -9.71 -7.65
N PHE A 265 2.32 -8.49 -7.18
CA PHE A 265 2.38 -7.30 -8.00
C PHE A 265 3.19 -6.19 -7.32
N VAL A 266 3.84 -5.36 -8.14
CA VAL A 266 4.69 -4.26 -7.67
C VAL A 266 4.33 -3.00 -8.45
N ILE A 267 4.10 -1.91 -7.72
CA ILE A 267 3.97 -0.56 -8.28
C ILE A 267 5.26 0.18 -7.94
N ASN A 268 6.07 0.48 -8.96
CA ASN A 268 7.31 1.24 -8.82
C ASN A 268 7.18 2.67 -9.39
N PHE A 269 6.43 2.85 -10.45
CA PHE A 269 6.32 4.11 -11.20
C PHE A 269 4.93 4.73 -11.09
N GLY A 270 3.90 3.91 -10.92
CA GLY A 270 2.54 4.37 -10.66
C GLY A 270 2.36 4.92 -9.25
N ASP A 271 1.30 5.68 -9.05
CA ASP A 271 0.78 6.06 -7.74
C ASP A 271 -0.31 5.07 -7.26
N LEU A 272 -0.99 5.35 -6.14
CA LEU A 272 -2.04 4.47 -5.63
C LEU A 272 -3.19 4.22 -6.63
N SER A 273 -3.48 5.16 -7.54
CA SER A 273 -4.54 4.96 -8.55
C SER A 273 -4.19 3.87 -9.58
N ALA A 274 -2.92 3.47 -9.67
CA ALA A 274 -2.47 2.33 -10.46
C ALA A 274 -3.16 1.02 -10.05
N LEU A 275 -3.55 0.87 -8.77
CA LEU A 275 -4.34 -0.27 -8.33
C LEU A 275 -5.64 -0.42 -9.13
N CYS A 276 -6.31 0.69 -9.44
CA CYS A 276 -7.54 0.66 -10.23
C CYS A 276 -7.28 0.24 -11.69
N VAL A 277 -6.11 0.59 -12.25
CA VAL A 277 -5.68 0.11 -13.57
C VAL A 277 -5.57 -1.41 -13.58
N LEU A 278 -4.92 -1.98 -12.53
CA LEU A 278 -4.81 -3.43 -12.37
C LEU A 278 -6.16 -4.12 -12.31
N LEU A 279 -7.04 -3.63 -11.46
CA LEU A 279 -8.36 -4.22 -11.23
C LEU A 279 -9.26 -4.11 -12.46
N ASN A 280 -9.07 -3.08 -13.29
CA ASN A 280 -9.87 -2.86 -14.49
C ASN A 280 -9.24 -3.44 -15.78
N ALA A 281 -8.02 -3.95 -15.73
CA ALA A 281 -7.28 -4.37 -16.91
C ALA A 281 -8.04 -5.41 -17.77
N LYS A 282 -8.74 -6.35 -17.14
CA LYS A 282 -9.55 -7.36 -17.85
C LYS A 282 -10.68 -6.71 -18.67
N ASN A 283 -11.37 -5.71 -18.10
CA ASN A 283 -12.45 -4.99 -18.78
C ASN A 283 -11.91 -4.08 -19.91
N LEU A 284 -10.70 -3.56 -19.74
CA LEU A 284 -10.03 -2.73 -20.74
C LEU A 284 -9.49 -3.56 -21.90
N TYR A 285 -9.16 -4.84 -21.67
CA TYR A 285 -8.64 -5.75 -22.70
C TYR A 285 -9.75 -6.25 -23.66
N VAL A 286 -10.93 -6.53 -23.17
CA VAL A 286 -12.10 -6.93 -23.98
C VAL A 286 -12.60 -5.73 -24.79
#